data_cb3996774fa5ea27a84cfb64078817ac
#
_entry.id   cb3996774fa5ea27a84cfb64078817ac
#
_cell.length_a   1.000
_cell.length_b   1.000
_cell.length_c   1.000
_cell.angle_alpha   90.00
_cell.angle_beta   90.00
_cell.angle_gamma   90.00
#
_symmetry.space_group_name_H-M   'P 1'
#
loop_
_entity.id
_entity.type
_entity.pdbx_description
1 polymer ?
#
loop_
_entity_poly.entity_id
_entity_poly.type
_entity_poly.pdbx_seq_one_letter_code
_entity_poly.pdbx_strand_id
1 'polypeptide(L)'
;FDDYPIDRMIYVVGNEQNYHFQVLSILLDKLGFAFGKGLIHFSYGMVELPEGKMKSREGTVVDADDLMDEMIATARDISNELGKLDGLSPSEADDIIRVIGLGSLKYFILKVDPRKNMTFNPKESIDFNGNTGSFIQYTYARIRSVLRKAEEQGLVIPEQLPTDTPVNAKE
;
A
#
# COMPACT_ATOMS: atom_id res chain seq x y z
N PHE A 1 5.39 15.57 27.92
CA PHE A 1 6.51 16.47 27.61
C PHE A 1 7.50 16.55 28.77
N ASP A 2 7.03 16.50 30.03
CA ASP A 2 7.93 16.51 31.19
C ASP A 2 8.69 15.20 31.37
N ASP A 3 8.07 14.06 31.04
CA ASP A 3 8.69 12.73 31.16
C ASP A 3 9.59 12.39 29.97
N TYR A 4 9.35 12.99 28.80
CA TYR A 4 10.09 12.74 27.57
C TYR A 4 10.40 14.05 26.84
N PRO A 5 11.67 14.28 26.44
CA PRO A 5 12.07 15.46 25.67
C PRO A 5 11.63 15.29 24.20
N ILE A 6 10.34 15.56 23.93
CA ILE A 6 9.77 15.50 22.59
C ILE A 6 9.41 16.89 22.08
N ASP A 7 9.65 17.15 20.80
CA ASP A 7 9.33 18.44 20.16
C ASP A 7 7.89 18.47 19.63
N ARG A 8 7.33 17.30 19.28
CA ARG A 8 6.01 17.21 18.67
C ARG A 8 5.28 15.95 19.13
N MET A 9 3.96 16.07 19.25
CA MET A 9 3.08 14.93 19.48
C MET A 9 2.14 14.76 18.28
N ILE A 10 2.16 13.58 17.68
CA ILE A 10 1.35 13.25 16.52
C ILE A 10 0.33 12.19 16.93
N TYR A 11 -0.95 12.51 16.77
CA TYR A 11 -2.06 11.57 16.99
C TYR A 11 -2.51 11.02 15.64
N VAL A 12 -2.33 9.73 15.43
CA VAL A 12 -2.80 9.02 14.23
C VAL A 12 -4.18 8.46 14.52
N VAL A 13 -5.21 9.21 14.13
CA VAL A 13 -6.61 8.91 14.48
C VAL A 13 -7.51 9.26 13.29
N GLY A 14 -8.62 8.51 13.12
CA GLY A 14 -9.57 8.72 12.03
C GLY A 14 -10.17 10.12 11.97
N ASN A 15 -10.60 10.52 10.78
CA ASN A 15 -11.12 11.86 10.49
C ASN A 15 -12.42 12.21 11.27
N GLU A 16 -13.11 11.22 11.82
CA GLU A 16 -14.27 11.42 12.70
C GLU A 16 -13.91 12.20 13.98
N GLN A 17 -12.63 12.19 14.37
CA GLN A 17 -12.12 12.89 15.55
C GLN A 17 -11.54 14.29 15.26
N ASN A 18 -11.68 14.82 14.04
CA ASN A 18 -11.13 16.11 13.66
C ASN A 18 -11.54 17.23 14.62
N TYR A 19 -12.82 17.32 14.95
CA TYR A 19 -13.33 18.32 15.87
C TYR A 19 -12.75 18.16 17.29
N HIS A 20 -12.64 16.93 17.78
CA HIS A 20 -12.06 16.64 19.08
C HIS A 20 -10.63 17.17 19.21
N PHE A 21 -9.78 16.89 18.23
CA PHE A 21 -8.37 17.35 18.26
C PHE A 21 -8.21 18.86 18.05
N GLN A 22 -9.11 19.50 17.31
CA GLN A 22 -9.17 20.98 17.22
C GLN A 22 -9.49 21.59 18.57
N VAL A 23 -10.50 21.08 19.26
CA VAL A 23 -10.89 21.55 20.60
C VAL A 23 -9.77 21.29 21.62
N LEU A 24 -9.15 20.09 21.58
CA LEU A 24 -8.05 19.75 22.46
C LEU A 24 -6.87 20.71 22.31
N SER A 25 -6.47 21.03 21.08
CA SER A 25 -5.40 22.00 20.81
C SER A 25 -5.70 23.40 21.40
N ILE A 26 -6.94 23.86 21.21
CA ILE A 26 -7.38 25.18 21.75
C ILE A 26 -7.41 25.15 23.28
N LEU A 27 -7.88 24.09 23.89
CA LEU A 27 -7.93 23.97 25.36
C LEU A 27 -6.54 23.98 25.97
N LEU A 28 -5.61 23.21 25.40
CA LEU A 28 -4.22 23.16 25.86
C LEU A 28 -3.53 24.53 25.75
N ASP A 29 -3.74 25.25 24.64
CA ASP A 29 -3.21 26.59 24.46
C ASP A 29 -3.79 27.58 25.51
N LYS A 30 -5.10 27.52 25.76
CA LYS A 30 -5.78 28.36 26.78
C LYS A 30 -5.33 28.03 28.20
N LEU A 31 -4.94 26.81 28.50
CA LEU A 31 -4.38 26.38 29.78
C LEU A 31 -2.91 26.74 29.93
N GLY A 32 -2.30 27.36 28.92
CA GLY A 32 -0.92 27.84 28.97
C GLY A 32 0.12 26.79 28.62
N PHE A 33 -0.28 25.63 28.08
CA PHE A 33 0.67 24.62 27.62
C PHE A 33 1.27 25.00 26.27
N ALA A 34 2.58 25.27 26.25
CA ALA A 34 3.28 25.69 25.03
C ALA A 34 3.16 24.69 23.88
N PHE A 35 3.04 23.42 24.17
CA PHE A 35 2.88 22.34 23.19
C PHE A 35 1.46 22.23 22.60
N GLY A 36 0.47 22.96 23.11
CA GLY A 36 -0.90 22.92 22.58
C GLY A 36 -0.97 23.25 21.10
N LYS A 37 -0.15 24.20 20.64
CA LYS A 37 -0.02 24.57 19.21
C LYS A 37 0.82 23.58 18.39
N GLY A 38 1.63 22.75 19.04
CA GLY A 38 2.46 21.71 18.42
C GLY A 38 1.76 20.35 18.30
N LEU A 39 0.51 20.24 18.77
CA LEU A 39 -0.28 19.03 18.61
C LEU A 39 -0.67 18.83 17.15
N ILE A 40 -0.34 17.67 16.59
CA ILE A 40 -0.66 17.32 15.21
C ILE A 40 -1.65 16.17 15.21
N HIS A 41 -2.81 16.35 14.63
CA HIS A 41 -3.71 15.29 14.29
C HIS A 41 -3.42 14.82 12.86
N PHE A 42 -2.76 13.65 12.72
CA PHE A 42 -2.66 12.96 11.43
C PHE A 42 -3.97 12.23 11.19
N SER A 43 -4.92 13.00 10.61
CA SER A 43 -6.26 12.53 10.31
C SER A 43 -6.25 11.61 9.10
N TYR A 44 -6.73 10.39 9.25
CA TYR A 44 -6.91 9.49 8.10
C TYR A 44 -8.38 9.24 7.79
N GLY A 45 -8.66 9.01 6.50
CA GLY A 45 -9.98 8.62 6.02
C GLY A 45 -10.31 7.18 6.37
N MET A 46 -11.59 6.86 6.42
CA MET A 46 -12.05 5.50 6.69
C MET A 46 -11.82 4.60 5.48
N VAL A 47 -11.40 3.37 5.74
CA VAL A 47 -11.38 2.29 4.76
C VAL A 47 -12.67 1.49 4.94
N GLU A 48 -13.46 1.40 3.89
CA GLU A 48 -14.73 0.68 3.88
C GLU A 48 -14.59 -0.54 2.95
N LEU A 49 -15.33 -1.61 3.24
CA LEU A 49 -15.47 -2.73 2.32
C LEU A 49 -16.67 -2.51 1.39
N PRO A 50 -16.76 -3.22 0.24
CA PRO A 50 -17.90 -3.11 -0.66
C PRO A 50 -19.24 -3.40 0.03
N GLU A 51 -19.28 -4.23 1.06
CA GLU A 51 -20.44 -4.58 1.85
C GLU A 51 -20.87 -3.47 2.82
N GLY A 52 -20.07 -2.43 2.99
CA GLY A 52 -20.40 -1.27 3.81
C GLY A 52 -19.36 -0.90 4.87
N LYS A 53 -19.75 0.04 5.74
CA LYS A 53 -18.89 0.55 6.80
C LYS A 53 -18.58 -0.52 7.84
N MET A 54 -17.32 -0.66 8.17
CA MET A 54 -16.87 -1.43 9.32
C MET A 54 -17.33 -0.72 10.60
N LYS A 55 -18.23 -1.34 11.36
CA LYS A 55 -18.70 -0.80 12.64
C LYS A 55 -18.38 -1.76 13.77
N SER A 56 -17.48 -1.36 14.65
CA SER A 56 -17.04 -2.18 15.79
C SER A 56 -18.19 -2.61 16.72
N ARG A 57 -19.25 -1.80 16.83
CA ARG A 57 -20.42 -2.10 17.68
C ARG A 57 -21.37 -3.13 17.07
N GLU A 58 -21.28 -3.39 15.77
CA GLU A 58 -22.15 -4.32 15.04
C GLU A 58 -21.42 -5.61 14.64
N GLY A 59 -20.16 -5.80 15.09
CA GLY A 59 -19.37 -7.01 14.81
C GLY A 59 -18.86 -7.12 13.35
N THR A 60 -18.92 -6.04 12.59
CA THR A 60 -18.47 -5.97 11.19
C THR A 60 -17.09 -5.33 11.05
N VAL A 61 -16.23 -5.52 12.04
CA VAL A 61 -14.83 -5.07 11.96
C VAL A 61 -14.02 -6.18 11.30
N VAL A 62 -13.29 -5.83 10.26
CA VAL A 62 -12.26 -6.71 9.70
C VAL A 62 -10.95 -6.37 10.38
N ASP A 63 -10.36 -7.35 11.03
CA ASP A 63 -9.03 -7.22 11.63
C ASP A 63 -7.97 -7.03 10.53
N ALA A 64 -6.92 -6.27 10.82
CA ALA A 64 -5.86 -6.02 9.84
C ALA A 64 -5.12 -7.31 9.47
N ASP A 65 -4.95 -8.23 10.42
CA ASP A 65 -4.30 -9.51 10.19
C ASP A 65 -5.19 -10.39 9.31
N ASP A 66 -6.51 -10.45 9.57
CA ASP A 66 -7.47 -11.18 8.74
C ASP A 66 -7.48 -10.64 7.30
N LEU A 67 -7.43 -9.31 7.14
CA LEU A 67 -7.35 -8.70 5.82
C LEU A 67 -6.05 -9.05 5.08
N MET A 68 -4.91 -9.08 5.78
CA MET A 68 -3.64 -9.51 5.20
C MET A 68 -3.68 -10.97 4.78
N ASP A 69 -4.27 -11.84 5.59
CA ASP A 69 -4.43 -13.27 5.27
C ASP A 69 -5.37 -13.49 4.09
N GLU A 70 -6.48 -12.76 4.02
CA GLU A 70 -7.39 -12.77 2.87
C GLU A 70 -6.68 -12.33 1.58
N MET A 71 -5.86 -11.29 1.65
CA MET A 71 -5.10 -10.82 0.51
C MET A 71 -4.06 -11.85 0.03
N ILE A 72 -3.41 -12.55 0.95
CA ILE A 72 -2.48 -13.63 0.62
C ILE A 72 -3.22 -14.81 -0.02
N ALA A 73 -4.38 -15.20 0.53
CA ALA A 73 -5.21 -16.25 -0.04
C ALA A 73 -5.69 -15.90 -1.46
N THR A 74 -6.21 -14.69 -1.65
CA THR A 74 -6.65 -14.18 -2.96
C THR A 74 -5.50 -14.16 -3.98
N ALA A 75 -4.29 -13.73 -3.55
CA ALA A 75 -3.12 -13.75 -4.41
C ALA A 75 -2.73 -15.18 -4.82
N ARG A 76 -2.87 -16.15 -3.92
CA ARG A 76 -2.62 -17.56 -4.18
C ARG A 76 -3.57 -18.10 -5.24
N ASP A 77 -4.87 -17.88 -5.07
CA ASP A 77 -5.89 -18.36 -5.99
C ASP A 77 -5.67 -17.81 -7.40
N ILE A 78 -5.51 -16.51 -7.54
CA ILE A 78 -5.25 -15.87 -8.84
C ILE A 78 -3.93 -16.32 -9.46
N SER A 79 -2.87 -16.50 -8.66
CA SER A 79 -1.57 -16.94 -9.17
C SER A 79 -1.63 -18.41 -9.66
N ASN A 80 -2.38 -19.27 -8.98
CA ASN A 80 -2.63 -20.66 -9.40
C ASN A 80 -3.44 -20.70 -10.69
N GLU A 81 -4.54 -19.95 -10.78
CA GLU A 81 -5.37 -19.87 -11.99
C GLU A 81 -4.55 -19.43 -13.23
N LEU A 82 -3.59 -18.54 -13.03
CA LEU A 82 -2.73 -18.02 -14.08
C LEU A 82 -1.50 -18.90 -14.37
N GLY A 83 -1.29 -20.03 -13.64
CA GLY A 83 -0.12 -20.90 -13.78
C GLY A 83 1.22 -20.17 -13.51
N LYS A 84 1.23 -19.15 -12.65
CA LYS A 84 2.42 -18.35 -12.38
C LYS A 84 3.40 -18.95 -11.38
N LEU A 85 3.00 -20.04 -10.73
CA LEU A 85 3.76 -20.70 -9.67
C LEU A 85 4.37 -22.04 -10.14
N ASP A 86 4.16 -22.41 -11.41
CA ASP A 86 4.63 -23.67 -11.96
C ASP A 86 6.16 -23.76 -11.92
N GLY A 87 6.66 -24.87 -11.41
CA GLY A 87 8.09 -25.16 -11.29
C GLY A 87 8.79 -24.55 -10.06
N LEU A 88 8.08 -23.86 -9.18
CA LEU A 88 8.60 -23.34 -7.91
C LEU A 88 8.46 -24.38 -6.80
N SER A 89 9.36 -24.35 -5.83
CA SER A 89 9.16 -25.09 -4.57
C SER A 89 8.01 -24.46 -3.77
N PRO A 90 7.35 -25.22 -2.88
CA PRO A 90 6.27 -24.69 -2.04
C PRO A 90 6.66 -23.43 -1.24
N SER A 91 7.88 -23.38 -0.71
CA SER A 91 8.37 -22.24 0.06
C SER A 91 8.56 -21.00 -0.81
N GLU A 92 9.13 -21.16 -2.02
CA GLU A 92 9.30 -20.04 -2.95
C GLU A 92 7.94 -19.51 -3.43
N ALA A 93 7.00 -20.41 -3.70
CA ALA A 93 5.64 -20.04 -4.06
C ALA A 93 4.96 -19.23 -2.93
N ASP A 94 5.08 -19.68 -1.68
CA ASP A 94 4.52 -18.99 -0.51
C ASP A 94 5.11 -17.58 -0.33
N ASP A 95 6.42 -17.44 -0.47
CA ASP A 95 7.09 -16.13 -0.37
C ASP A 95 6.62 -15.17 -1.48
N ILE A 96 6.52 -15.65 -2.72
CA ILE A 96 6.03 -14.85 -3.85
C ILE A 96 4.58 -14.43 -3.65
N ILE A 97 3.71 -15.34 -3.23
CA ILE A 97 2.30 -15.07 -2.96
C ILE A 97 2.16 -14.01 -1.87
N ARG A 98 2.94 -14.14 -0.79
CA ARG A 98 2.95 -13.15 0.28
C ARG A 98 3.39 -11.75 -0.23
N VAL A 99 4.42 -11.68 -1.05
CA VAL A 99 4.88 -10.43 -1.65
C VAL A 99 3.82 -9.81 -2.56
N ILE A 100 3.12 -10.62 -3.37
CA ILE A 100 2.03 -10.15 -4.24
C ILE A 100 0.86 -9.63 -3.41
N GLY A 101 0.36 -10.42 -2.46
CA GLY A 101 -0.79 -10.07 -1.64
C GLY A 101 -0.57 -8.81 -0.82
N LEU A 102 0.51 -8.75 -0.03
CA LEU A 102 0.82 -7.59 0.80
C LEU A 102 1.24 -6.37 -0.03
N GLY A 103 1.94 -6.57 -1.16
CA GLY A 103 2.30 -5.49 -2.07
C GLY A 103 1.07 -4.85 -2.69
N SER A 104 0.09 -5.65 -3.08
CA SER A 104 -1.18 -5.18 -3.65
C SER A 104 -2.01 -4.41 -2.64
N LEU A 105 -2.12 -4.91 -1.41
CA LEU A 105 -2.80 -4.23 -0.31
C LEU A 105 -2.18 -2.86 -0.03
N LYS A 106 -0.86 -2.82 0.19
CA LYS A 106 -0.13 -1.59 0.47
C LYS A 106 -0.28 -0.56 -0.65
N TYR A 107 -0.12 -0.98 -1.90
CA TYR A 107 -0.25 -0.09 -3.04
C TYR A 107 -1.66 0.48 -3.14
N PHE A 108 -2.69 -0.36 -2.98
CA PHE A 108 -4.08 0.06 -3.09
C PHE A 108 -4.43 1.12 -2.05
N ILE A 109 -3.99 0.93 -0.80
CA ILE A 109 -4.21 1.90 0.27
C ILE A 109 -3.41 3.19 0.03
N LEU A 110 -2.13 3.07 -0.35
CA LEU A 110 -1.23 4.22 -0.46
C LEU A 110 -1.43 5.07 -1.73
N LYS A 111 -2.11 4.56 -2.77
CA LYS A 111 -2.41 5.33 -3.97
C LYS A 111 -3.50 6.40 -3.78
N VAL A 112 -4.21 6.36 -2.65
CA VAL A 112 -5.25 7.33 -2.29
C VAL A 112 -4.69 8.30 -1.24
N ASP A 113 -5.12 9.59 -1.30
CA ASP A 113 -4.79 10.55 -0.23
C ASP A 113 -5.26 9.98 1.11
N PRO A 114 -4.38 9.82 2.11
CA PRO A 114 -4.72 9.19 3.38
C PRO A 114 -5.87 9.87 4.13
N ARG A 115 -6.18 11.13 3.83
CA ARG A 115 -7.30 11.87 4.43
C ARG A 115 -8.66 11.59 3.81
N LYS A 116 -8.70 10.89 2.66
CA LYS A 116 -9.93 10.54 1.97
C LYS A 116 -10.42 9.18 2.41
N ASN A 117 -11.75 9.06 2.55
CA ASN A 117 -12.36 7.74 2.66
C ASN A 117 -12.20 6.96 1.36
N MET A 118 -12.05 5.66 1.46
CA MET A 118 -11.92 4.77 0.31
C MET A 118 -12.68 3.47 0.53
N THR A 119 -13.11 2.86 -0.56
CA THR A 119 -13.63 1.48 -0.56
C THR A 119 -12.51 0.56 -1.02
N PHE A 120 -12.20 -0.43 -0.19
CA PHE A 120 -11.19 -1.44 -0.51
C PHE A 120 -11.87 -2.70 -1.06
N ASN A 121 -11.42 -3.13 -2.23
CA ASN A 121 -11.87 -4.38 -2.85
C ASN A 121 -10.65 -5.31 -3.03
N PRO A 122 -10.57 -6.46 -2.31
CA PRO A 122 -9.45 -7.38 -2.40
C PRO A 122 -9.16 -7.85 -3.83
N LYS A 123 -10.19 -8.23 -4.58
CA LYS A 123 -10.03 -8.76 -5.96
C LYS A 123 -9.51 -7.71 -6.93
N GLU A 124 -10.02 -6.49 -6.86
CA GLU A 124 -9.57 -5.39 -7.72
C GLU A 124 -8.15 -4.94 -7.39
N SER A 125 -7.71 -5.13 -6.15
CA SER A 125 -6.36 -4.74 -5.71
C SER A 125 -5.25 -5.62 -6.28
N ILE A 126 -5.57 -6.87 -6.69
CA ILE A 126 -4.62 -7.86 -7.25
C ILE A 126 -4.75 -8.00 -8.78
N ASP A 127 -5.38 -7.09 -9.46
CA ASP A 127 -5.45 -7.13 -10.93
C ASP A 127 -4.06 -6.87 -11.55
N PHE A 128 -3.63 -7.76 -12.44
CA PHE A 128 -2.36 -7.66 -13.18
C PHE A 128 -2.43 -6.74 -14.40
N ASN A 129 -3.59 -6.20 -14.74
CA ASN A 129 -3.80 -5.35 -15.91
C ASN A 129 -4.13 -3.88 -15.57
N GLY A 130 -4.23 -3.56 -14.28
CA GLY A 130 -4.68 -2.25 -13.81
C GLY A 130 -3.59 -1.43 -13.12
N ASN A 131 -4.01 -0.31 -12.52
CA ASN A 131 -3.16 0.51 -11.66
C ASN A 131 -3.05 -0.13 -10.26
N THR A 132 -2.28 -1.22 -10.17
CA THR A 132 -2.17 -2.09 -9.00
C THR A 132 -0.71 -2.40 -8.67
N GLY A 133 -0.47 -2.84 -7.43
CA GLY A 133 0.84 -3.32 -6.99
C GLY A 133 1.32 -4.52 -7.80
N SER A 134 0.41 -5.46 -8.09
CA SER A 134 0.68 -6.65 -8.90
C SER A 134 1.12 -6.30 -10.32
N PHE A 135 0.52 -5.29 -10.94
CA PHE A 135 0.93 -4.83 -12.27
C PHE A 135 2.36 -4.30 -12.28
N ILE A 136 2.74 -3.51 -11.27
CA ILE A 136 4.10 -2.99 -11.14
C ILE A 136 5.09 -4.12 -10.94
N GLN A 137 4.79 -5.08 -10.05
CA GLN A 137 5.63 -6.26 -9.80
C GLN A 137 5.78 -7.11 -11.05
N TYR A 138 4.70 -7.35 -11.79
CA TYR A 138 4.72 -8.08 -13.05
C TYR A 138 5.56 -7.37 -14.12
N THR A 139 5.40 -6.06 -14.24
CA THR A 139 6.21 -5.24 -15.17
C THR A 139 7.70 -5.36 -14.83
N TYR A 140 8.07 -5.27 -13.55
CA TYR A 140 9.44 -5.49 -13.10
C TYR A 140 9.95 -6.89 -13.49
N ALA A 141 9.18 -7.94 -13.23
CA ALA A 141 9.55 -9.30 -13.58
C ALA A 141 9.77 -9.47 -15.10
N ARG A 142 8.94 -8.84 -15.92
CA ARG A 142 9.11 -8.83 -17.39
C ARG A 142 10.39 -8.12 -17.82
N ILE A 143 10.68 -6.96 -17.25
CA ILE A 143 11.93 -6.22 -17.53
C ILE A 143 13.13 -7.10 -17.17
N ARG A 144 13.14 -7.71 -15.97
CA ARG A 144 14.22 -8.61 -15.55
C ARG A 144 14.38 -9.81 -16.48
N SER A 145 13.27 -10.36 -16.99
CA SER A 145 13.31 -11.47 -17.95
C SER A 145 13.93 -11.05 -19.29
N VAL A 146 13.62 -9.84 -19.78
CA VAL A 146 14.22 -9.30 -21.02
C VAL A 146 15.72 -9.07 -20.85
N LEU A 147 16.12 -8.46 -19.74
CA LEU A 147 17.52 -8.21 -19.44
C LEU A 147 18.33 -9.53 -19.35
N ARG A 148 17.79 -10.54 -18.66
CA ARG A 148 18.43 -11.86 -18.58
C ARG A 148 18.61 -12.51 -19.97
N LYS A 149 17.58 -12.44 -20.82
CA LYS A 149 17.68 -12.96 -22.20
C LYS A 149 18.72 -12.23 -23.02
N ALA A 150 18.86 -10.92 -22.83
CA ALA A 150 19.92 -10.15 -23.49
C ALA A 150 21.30 -10.62 -23.07
N GLU A 151 21.52 -10.82 -21.76
CA GLU A 151 22.77 -11.38 -21.22
C GLU A 151 23.08 -12.78 -21.76
N GLU A 152 22.07 -13.67 -21.80
CA GLU A 152 22.20 -15.02 -22.37
C GLU A 152 22.58 -15.03 -23.85
N GLN A 153 22.19 -13.99 -24.59
CA GLN A 153 22.53 -13.78 -26.00
C GLN A 153 23.85 -12.99 -26.19
N GLY A 154 24.53 -12.65 -25.11
CA GLY A 154 25.79 -11.88 -25.17
C GLY A 154 25.61 -10.41 -25.57
N LEU A 155 24.40 -9.87 -25.49
CA LEU A 155 24.14 -8.46 -25.77
C LEU A 155 24.62 -7.59 -24.61
N VAL A 156 25.44 -6.59 -24.91
CA VAL A 156 25.89 -5.59 -23.93
C VAL A 156 24.85 -4.50 -23.85
N ILE A 157 24.27 -4.33 -22.66
CA ILE A 157 23.32 -3.26 -22.39
C ILE A 157 24.12 -2.01 -22.02
N PRO A 158 24.00 -0.90 -22.80
CA PRO A 158 24.75 0.31 -22.50
C PRO A 158 24.19 0.96 -21.22
N GLU A 159 25.07 1.54 -20.40
CA GLU A 159 24.68 2.30 -19.20
C GLU A 159 23.87 3.56 -19.53
N GLN A 160 24.12 4.14 -20.71
CA GLN A 160 23.40 5.30 -21.23
C GLN A 160 22.99 5.05 -22.68
N LEU A 161 21.77 5.45 -23.03
CA LEU A 161 21.31 5.42 -24.41
C LEU A 161 22.11 6.45 -25.22
N PRO A 162 22.56 6.09 -26.43
CA PRO A 162 23.09 7.08 -27.38
C PRO A 162 22.10 8.23 -27.60
N THR A 163 22.63 9.45 -27.74
CA THR A 163 21.79 10.68 -27.85
C THR A 163 20.87 10.69 -29.06
N ASP A 164 21.19 9.90 -30.07
CA ASP A 164 20.46 9.77 -31.34
C ASP A 164 19.61 8.50 -31.42
N THR A 165 19.44 7.78 -30.29
CA THR A 165 18.58 6.59 -30.24
C THR A 165 17.14 7.01 -30.53
N PRO A 166 16.52 6.49 -31.60
CA PRO A 166 15.13 6.81 -31.90
C PRO A 166 14.22 6.19 -30.84
N VAL A 167 13.56 7.04 -30.06
CA VAL A 167 12.52 6.63 -29.12
C VAL A 167 11.16 7.09 -29.63
N ASN A 168 10.13 6.27 -29.48
CA ASN A 168 8.80 6.66 -29.89
C ASN A 168 8.10 7.50 -28.81
N ALA A 169 7.01 8.18 -29.14
CA ALA A 169 6.30 9.10 -28.24
C ALA A 169 5.70 8.43 -26.98
N LYS A 170 5.79 7.10 -26.84
CA LYS A 170 5.35 6.33 -25.67
C LYS A 170 6.51 5.86 -24.80
N GLU A 171 7.70 6.06 -25.22
CA GLU A 171 8.96 5.74 -24.52
C GLU A 171 9.59 6.97 -23.89
#